data_2528202c8c75eef8112f367c95ffd633
#
_entry.id   2528202c8c75eef8112f367c95ffd633
#
_cell.length_a   1.000
_cell.length_b   1.000
_cell.length_c   1.000
_cell.angle_alpha   90.00
_cell.angle_beta   90.00
_cell.angle_gamma   90.00
#
_symmetry.space_group_name_H-M   'P 1'
#
loop_
_entity.id
_entity.type
_entity.pdbx_description
1 polymer ?
#
loop_
_entity_poly.entity_id
_entity_poly.type
_entity_poly.pdbx_seq_one_letter_code
_entity_poly.pdbx_strand_id
1 'polypeptide(L)'
;MYDKLLTVSDAAKMLGISASTLRRLEENGEVKTYGLKVVYTPGGQRRYLADEIQRVFTQTGFAHKIGFGNKAAILVRDVTYAFMDSGSTLAIDTPFDKQGLHQLLTLAAQRGLPTIFTRTVYRPEHAFSWLWGKKYPFITRLTEDAYLNQIDEALANAPFSRNHETYYISDFFGNTLDVWLKQQGIDTIILGGVTASGSIRATAIEAFQMGFHVMVPREVIGDRSQSLLDFTLLDLNARYADVLSLEEVSGWLTTLPFVPGDSTMHHCQSDELSE
;
A
#
# COMPACT_ATOMS: atom_id res chain seq x y z
N MET A 1 -6.07 -22.97 14.43
CA MET A 1 -5.72 -21.53 14.44
C MET A 1 -6.60 -20.92 15.54
N TYR A 2 -6.02 -20.34 16.60
CA TYR A 2 -6.86 -19.75 17.66
C TYR A 2 -7.38 -18.41 17.12
N ASP A 3 -8.70 -18.26 17.08
CA ASP A 3 -9.35 -17.02 16.68
C ASP A 3 -8.87 -15.86 17.57
N LYS A 4 -8.35 -14.82 16.96
CA LYS A 4 -7.82 -13.65 17.68
C LYS A 4 -8.98 -12.94 18.38
N LEU A 5 -8.92 -12.86 19.71
CA LEU A 5 -9.88 -12.13 20.53
C LEU A 5 -9.48 -10.66 20.67
N LEU A 6 -10.36 -9.78 20.26
CA LEU A 6 -10.19 -8.32 20.35
C LEU A 6 -10.81 -7.76 21.63
N THR A 7 -10.23 -6.71 22.20
CA THR A 7 -10.88 -5.91 23.22
C THR A 7 -12.02 -5.07 22.61
N VAL A 8 -12.90 -4.51 23.46
CA VAL A 8 -13.93 -3.56 23.01
C VAL A 8 -13.32 -2.39 22.25
N SER A 9 -12.17 -1.88 22.72
CA SER A 9 -11.47 -0.76 22.08
C SER A 9 -10.93 -1.12 20.70
N ASP A 10 -10.30 -2.30 20.59
CA ASP A 10 -9.73 -2.76 19.31
C ASP A 10 -10.83 -3.07 18.29
N ALA A 11 -11.90 -3.74 18.72
CA ALA A 11 -13.05 -4.02 17.86
C ALA A 11 -13.73 -2.73 17.38
N ALA A 12 -13.91 -1.75 18.26
CA ALA A 12 -14.48 -0.46 17.89
C ALA A 12 -13.60 0.31 16.90
N LYS A 13 -12.26 0.28 17.08
CA LYS A 13 -11.32 0.85 16.11
C LYS A 13 -11.44 0.20 14.74
N MET A 14 -11.51 -1.12 14.69
CA MET A 14 -11.68 -1.85 13.42
C MET A 14 -12.98 -1.49 12.69
N LEU A 15 -14.06 -1.20 13.43
CA LEU A 15 -15.34 -0.78 12.86
C LEU A 15 -15.41 0.73 12.58
N GLY A 16 -14.37 1.50 12.92
CA GLY A 16 -14.35 2.96 12.76
C GLY A 16 -15.33 3.70 13.68
N ILE A 17 -15.71 3.10 14.83
CA ILE A 17 -16.67 3.66 15.79
C ILE A 17 -16.04 3.79 17.18
N SER A 18 -16.71 4.52 18.08
CA SER A 18 -16.25 4.58 19.47
C SER A 18 -16.60 3.30 20.25
N ALA A 19 -15.82 2.99 21.30
CA ALA A 19 -16.11 1.88 22.21
C ALA A 19 -17.48 2.02 22.89
N SER A 20 -17.93 3.25 23.15
CA SER A 20 -19.27 3.53 23.68
C SER A 20 -20.35 3.25 22.64
N THR A 21 -20.11 3.59 21.38
CA THR A 21 -21.03 3.26 20.28
C THR A 21 -21.20 1.76 20.12
N LEU A 22 -20.09 1.01 20.13
CA LEU A 22 -20.13 -0.45 20.02
C LEU A 22 -20.95 -1.07 21.17
N ARG A 23 -20.76 -0.62 22.42
CA ARG A 23 -21.55 -1.09 23.56
C ARG A 23 -23.04 -0.75 23.42
N ARG A 24 -23.38 0.46 22.95
CA ARG A 24 -24.77 0.87 22.73
C ARG A 24 -25.45 0.01 21.67
N LEU A 25 -24.73 -0.32 20.60
CA LEU A 25 -25.25 -1.23 19.56
C LEU A 25 -25.55 -2.62 20.12
N GLU A 26 -24.72 -3.12 21.04
CA GLU A 26 -25.00 -4.36 21.77
C GLU A 26 -26.26 -4.27 22.63
N GLU A 27 -26.39 -3.22 23.43
CA GLU A 27 -27.50 -3.00 24.35
C GLU A 27 -28.84 -2.86 23.60
N ASN A 28 -28.83 -2.19 22.45
CA ASN A 28 -30.01 -2.04 21.61
C ASN A 28 -30.34 -3.30 20.78
N GLY A 29 -29.53 -4.35 20.87
CA GLY A 29 -29.71 -5.58 20.09
C GLY A 29 -29.32 -5.49 18.62
N GLU A 30 -28.85 -4.32 18.15
CA GLU A 30 -28.43 -4.09 16.77
C GLU A 30 -27.22 -4.94 16.39
N VAL A 31 -26.32 -5.20 17.34
CA VAL A 31 -25.17 -6.10 17.16
C VAL A 31 -25.65 -7.55 16.87
N LYS A 32 -26.77 -7.98 17.46
CA LYS A 32 -27.39 -9.28 17.15
C LYS A 32 -27.94 -9.33 15.73
N THR A 33 -28.40 -8.20 15.20
CA THR A 33 -28.87 -8.10 13.81
C THR A 33 -27.73 -8.38 12.83
N TYR A 34 -26.49 -7.99 13.17
CA TYR A 34 -25.31 -8.32 12.39
C TYR A 34 -24.69 -9.70 12.74
N GLY A 35 -25.27 -10.44 13.71
CA GLY A 35 -24.79 -11.75 14.12
C GLY A 35 -23.46 -11.74 14.85
N LEU A 36 -23.07 -10.61 15.45
CA LEU A 36 -21.80 -10.49 16.17
C LEU A 36 -21.86 -11.25 17.50
N LYS A 37 -20.95 -12.22 17.70
CA LYS A 37 -20.83 -12.96 18.95
C LYS A 37 -19.91 -12.24 19.92
N VAL A 38 -20.42 -11.95 21.11
CA VAL A 38 -19.62 -11.46 22.22
C VAL A 38 -19.17 -12.63 23.06
N VAL A 39 -17.87 -12.76 23.29
CA VAL A 39 -17.26 -13.76 24.16
C VAL A 39 -16.84 -13.10 25.46
N TYR A 40 -17.06 -13.74 26.59
CA TYR A 40 -16.63 -13.26 27.88
C TYR A 40 -15.45 -14.08 28.40
N THR A 41 -14.40 -13.38 28.87
CA THR A 41 -13.34 -14.06 29.62
C THR A 41 -13.86 -14.60 30.95
N PRO A 42 -13.15 -15.54 31.62
CA PRO A 42 -13.53 -16.01 32.95
C PRO A 42 -13.69 -14.88 33.97
N GLY A 43 -13.00 -13.75 33.78
CA GLY A 43 -13.14 -12.53 34.61
C GLY A 43 -14.26 -11.58 34.14
N GLY A 44 -15.18 -12.01 33.28
CA GLY A 44 -16.32 -11.23 32.81
C GLY A 44 -15.99 -10.10 31.79
N GLN A 45 -14.77 -10.05 31.27
CA GLN A 45 -14.41 -9.03 30.29
C GLN A 45 -14.89 -9.43 28.89
N ARG A 46 -15.52 -8.48 28.18
CA ARG A 46 -15.99 -8.66 26.80
C ARG A 46 -14.83 -8.79 25.81
N ARG A 47 -14.98 -9.73 24.89
CA ARG A 47 -14.08 -9.95 23.76
C ARG A 47 -14.91 -10.22 22.49
N TYR A 48 -14.32 -9.90 21.35
CA TYR A 48 -14.89 -10.10 20.02
C TYR A 48 -13.94 -10.93 19.19
N LEU A 49 -14.47 -11.81 18.35
CA LEU A 49 -13.69 -12.53 17.36
C LEU A 49 -13.29 -11.56 16.24
N ALA A 50 -12.01 -11.50 15.89
CA ALA A 50 -11.53 -10.59 14.86
C ALA A 50 -12.21 -10.83 13.51
N ASP A 51 -12.40 -12.09 13.14
CA ASP A 51 -13.04 -12.48 11.88
C ASP A 51 -14.53 -12.07 11.83
N GLU A 52 -15.21 -12.09 12.97
CA GLU A 52 -16.59 -11.62 13.03
C GLU A 52 -16.68 -10.09 12.91
N ILE A 53 -15.77 -9.36 13.52
CA ILE A 53 -15.68 -7.90 13.35
C ILE A 53 -15.42 -7.57 11.88
N GLN A 54 -14.50 -8.26 11.23
CA GLN A 54 -14.24 -8.10 9.81
C GLN A 54 -15.46 -8.41 8.96
N ARG A 55 -16.17 -9.49 9.28
CA ARG A 55 -17.41 -9.88 8.58
C ARG A 55 -18.50 -8.81 8.72
N VAL A 56 -18.72 -8.27 9.91
CA VAL A 56 -19.70 -7.18 10.12
C VAL A 56 -19.32 -5.96 9.32
N PHE A 57 -18.03 -5.59 9.30
CA PHE A 57 -17.53 -4.48 8.51
C PHE A 57 -17.81 -4.65 7.01
N THR A 58 -17.60 -5.86 6.47
CA THR A 58 -17.91 -6.17 5.06
C THR A 58 -19.41 -6.22 4.78
N GLN A 59 -20.23 -6.73 5.71
CA GLN A 59 -21.69 -6.80 5.55
C GLN A 59 -22.36 -5.41 5.47
N THR A 60 -21.72 -4.38 5.97
CA THR A 60 -22.23 -3.00 5.83
C THR A 60 -22.02 -2.39 4.43
N GLY A 61 -21.54 -3.16 3.47
CA GLY A 61 -21.32 -2.74 2.09
C GLY A 61 -19.90 -2.23 1.81
N PHE A 62 -19.01 -2.32 2.80
CA PHE A 62 -17.59 -1.98 2.66
C PHE A 62 -16.70 -3.23 2.62
N ALA A 63 -15.48 -3.08 2.09
CA ALA A 63 -14.43 -4.09 2.09
C ALA A 63 -14.81 -5.43 1.40
N HIS A 64 -15.67 -5.38 0.39
CA HIS A 64 -15.79 -6.51 -0.54
C HIS A 64 -14.49 -6.66 -1.31
N LYS A 65 -13.94 -7.87 -1.35
CA LYS A 65 -12.72 -8.13 -2.12
C LYS A 65 -12.99 -8.00 -3.61
N ILE A 66 -12.12 -7.25 -4.29
CA ILE A 66 -12.13 -7.12 -5.75
C ILE A 66 -11.44 -8.35 -6.38
N GLY A 67 -10.40 -8.87 -5.71
CA GLY A 67 -9.56 -9.95 -6.19
C GLY A 67 -8.54 -9.52 -7.24
N PHE A 68 -7.61 -10.40 -7.52
CA PHE A 68 -6.62 -10.19 -8.59
C PHE A 68 -7.30 -10.30 -9.97
N GLY A 69 -6.82 -9.48 -10.91
CA GLY A 69 -7.15 -9.61 -12.31
C GLY A 69 -6.30 -10.68 -13.01
N ASN A 70 -5.94 -10.43 -14.26
CA ASN A 70 -5.23 -11.39 -15.10
C ASN A 70 -3.72 -11.14 -15.16
N LYS A 71 -3.29 -9.87 -15.14
CA LYS A 71 -1.89 -9.48 -15.27
C LYS A 71 -1.55 -8.30 -14.37
N ALA A 72 -0.57 -8.48 -13.51
CA ALA A 72 -0.17 -7.46 -12.55
C ALA A 72 1.12 -6.73 -12.95
N ALA A 73 1.27 -5.51 -12.38
CA ALA A 73 2.54 -4.83 -12.21
C ALA A 73 2.75 -4.51 -10.73
N ILE A 74 4.00 -4.45 -10.28
CA ILE A 74 4.33 -4.00 -8.93
C ILE A 74 4.84 -2.56 -9.01
N LEU A 75 4.20 -1.65 -8.27
CA LEU A 75 4.67 -0.30 -8.03
C LEU A 75 5.24 -0.19 -6.62
N VAL A 76 6.48 0.26 -6.51
CA VAL A 76 7.19 0.44 -5.24
C VAL A 76 7.51 1.91 -5.06
N ARG A 77 6.78 2.55 -4.15
CA ARG A 77 6.77 4.00 -3.98
C ARG A 77 7.72 4.46 -2.87
N ASP A 78 8.61 5.42 -3.20
CA ASP A 78 9.40 6.20 -2.25
C ASP A 78 10.23 5.38 -1.24
N VAL A 79 10.71 4.20 -1.62
CA VAL A 79 11.63 3.39 -0.79
C VAL A 79 13.06 3.91 -0.90
N THR A 80 13.23 5.19 -0.60
CA THR A 80 14.50 5.93 -0.69
C THR A 80 15.09 6.17 0.70
N TYR A 81 16.36 6.56 0.76
CA TYR A 81 17.00 6.89 2.03
C TYR A 81 16.24 7.97 2.83
N ALA A 82 15.54 8.89 2.16
CA ALA A 82 14.72 9.89 2.83
C ALA A 82 13.69 9.27 3.78
N PHE A 83 13.11 8.15 3.40
CA PHE A 83 12.05 7.50 4.17
C PHE A 83 12.50 6.25 4.92
N MET A 84 13.59 5.60 4.48
CA MET A 84 14.06 4.34 5.04
C MET A 84 15.20 4.49 6.05
N ASP A 85 15.91 5.62 6.06
CA ASP A 85 16.95 5.93 7.04
C ASP A 85 16.34 6.60 8.26
N SER A 86 16.47 5.98 9.42
CA SER A 86 15.96 6.48 10.71
C SER A 86 16.53 7.84 11.13
N GLY A 87 17.67 8.24 10.58
CA GLY A 87 18.26 9.56 10.78
C GLY A 87 17.59 10.68 9.95
N SER A 88 16.73 10.33 9.00
CA SER A 88 16.03 11.29 8.16
C SER A 88 14.82 11.90 8.87
N THR A 89 14.57 13.18 8.62
CA THR A 89 13.36 13.86 9.10
C THR A 89 12.07 13.41 8.41
N LEU A 90 12.18 12.66 7.33
CA LEU A 90 11.08 12.07 6.58
C LEU A 90 10.85 10.59 6.92
N ALA A 91 11.74 10.01 7.75
CA ALA A 91 11.73 8.58 8.04
C ALA A 91 10.36 8.08 8.51
N ILE A 92 10.02 6.88 8.08
CA ILE A 92 8.88 6.14 8.64
C ILE A 92 9.23 5.64 10.05
N ASP A 93 8.19 5.47 10.89
CA ASP A 93 8.30 4.98 12.25
C ASP A 93 7.42 3.72 12.47
N THR A 94 7.11 3.03 11.39
CA THR A 94 6.35 1.77 11.41
C THR A 94 7.22 0.63 10.87
N PRO A 95 6.94 -0.63 11.26
CA PRO A 95 7.59 -1.78 10.66
C PRO A 95 7.42 -1.78 9.14
N PHE A 96 8.48 -2.14 8.42
CA PHE A 96 8.48 -2.30 6.98
C PHE A 96 9.36 -3.48 6.60
N ASP A 97 8.80 -4.48 5.93
CA ASP A 97 9.52 -5.69 5.56
C ASP A 97 10.28 -5.53 4.23
N LYS A 98 11.48 -4.94 4.32
CA LYS A 98 12.38 -4.78 3.15
C LYS A 98 12.75 -6.12 2.52
N GLN A 99 12.99 -7.17 3.34
CA GLN A 99 13.37 -8.49 2.84
C GLN A 99 12.20 -9.15 2.11
N GLY A 100 11.01 -9.08 2.67
CA GLY A 100 9.80 -9.59 2.03
C GLY A 100 9.50 -8.87 0.73
N LEU A 101 9.68 -7.54 0.68
CA LEU A 101 9.55 -6.79 -0.57
C LEU A 101 10.56 -7.25 -1.62
N HIS A 102 11.83 -7.43 -1.25
CA HIS A 102 12.86 -7.93 -2.17
C HIS A 102 12.49 -9.32 -2.73
N GLN A 103 11.98 -10.21 -1.88
CA GLN A 103 11.52 -11.54 -2.31
C GLN A 103 10.32 -11.44 -3.26
N LEU A 104 9.36 -10.55 -2.98
CA LEU A 104 8.21 -10.29 -3.84
C LEU A 104 8.65 -9.80 -5.23
N LEU A 105 9.58 -8.86 -5.30
CA LEU A 105 10.12 -8.34 -6.56
C LEU A 105 10.87 -9.42 -7.35
N THR A 106 11.64 -10.26 -6.66
CA THR A 106 12.33 -11.40 -7.28
C THR A 106 11.33 -12.40 -7.87
N LEU A 107 10.28 -12.72 -7.13
CA LEU A 107 9.23 -13.62 -7.60
C LEU A 107 8.48 -13.03 -8.81
N ALA A 108 8.16 -11.74 -8.78
CA ALA A 108 7.51 -11.05 -9.88
C ALA A 108 8.37 -11.08 -11.17
N ALA A 109 9.68 -10.83 -11.05
CA ALA A 109 10.60 -10.94 -12.17
C ALA A 109 10.63 -12.34 -12.78
N GLN A 110 10.61 -13.39 -11.95
CA GLN A 110 10.51 -14.78 -12.40
C GLN A 110 9.20 -15.10 -13.15
N ARG A 111 8.18 -14.28 -12.96
CA ARG A 111 6.88 -14.38 -13.64
C ARG A 111 6.74 -13.40 -14.82
N GLY A 112 7.82 -12.69 -15.16
CA GLY A 112 7.82 -11.70 -16.24
C GLY A 112 6.92 -10.50 -15.98
N LEU A 113 6.61 -10.19 -14.71
CA LEU A 113 5.79 -9.06 -14.34
C LEU A 113 6.64 -7.79 -14.25
N PRO A 114 6.17 -6.66 -14.79
CA PRO A 114 6.88 -5.40 -14.65
C PRO A 114 6.89 -4.93 -13.18
N THR A 115 8.06 -4.51 -12.75
CA THR A 115 8.30 -3.92 -11.44
C THR A 115 8.83 -2.50 -11.63
N ILE A 116 8.15 -1.52 -11.04
CA ILE A 116 8.44 -0.10 -11.22
C ILE A 116 8.76 0.52 -9.86
N PHE A 117 9.97 1.05 -9.72
CA PHE A 117 10.28 1.95 -8.60
C PHE A 117 9.82 3.35 -8.96
N THR A 118 8.96 3.92 -8.11
CA THR A 118 8.50 5.29 -8.25
C THR A 118 9.06 6.14 -7.13
N ARG A 119 9.48 7.35 -7.45
CA ARG A 119 10.02 8.28 -6.46
C ARG A 119 9.50 9.69 -6.66
N THR A 120 9.30 10.38 -5.55
CA THR A 120 8.97 11.80 -5.55
C THR A 120 10.21 12.63 -5.85
N VAL A 121 10.13 13.49 -6.86
CA VAL A 121 11.18 14.47 -7.14
C VAL A 121 10.62 15.88 -6.94
N TYR A 122 11.33 16.69 -6.15
CA TYR A 122 10.97 18.09 -5.96
C TYR A 122 11.56 18.96 -7.07
N ARG A 123 10.69 19.67 -7.77
CA ARG A 123 11.08 20.66 -8.78
C ARG A 123 10.33 21.97 -8.54
N PRO A 124 11.02 23.04 -8.11
CA PRO A 124 10.39 24.32 -7.72
C PRO A 124 9.67 25.03 -8.87
N GLU A 125 10.03 24.76 -10.11
CA GLU A 125 9.39 25.29 -11.32
C GLU A 125 7.99 24.72 -11.55
N HIS A 126 7.68 23.55 -10.99
CA HIS A 126 6.34 23.00 -11.01
C HIS A 126 5.47 23.66 -9.94
N ALA A 127 4.35 24.21 -10.35
CA ALA A 127 3.43 24.93 -9.44
C ALA A 127 2.97 24.07 -8.26
N PHE A 128 2.71 22.78 -8.48
CA PHE A 128 2.37 21.85 -7.40
C PHE A 128 3.55 21.64 -6.44
N SER A 129 4.75 21.32 -6.94
CA SER A 129 5.95 21.11 -6.11
C SER A 129 6.23 22.33 -5.24
N TRP A 130 6.16 23.53 -5.82
CA TRP A 130 6.34 24.77 -5.08
C TRP A 130 5.32 24.97 -3.96
N LEU A 131 4.03 24.72 -4.25
CA LEU A 131 2.96 24.81 -3.26
C LEU A 131 3.13 23.75 -2.15
N TRP A 132 3.49 22.51 -2.54
CA TRP A 132 3.76 21.43 -1.62
C TRP A 132 4.96 21.72 -0.72
N GLY A 133 6.05 22.26 -1.28
CA GLY A 133 7.21 22.72 -0.52
C GLY A 133 6.87 23.79 0.53
N LYS A 134 5.91 24.68 0.25
CA LYS A 134 5.40 25.63 1.24
C LYS A 134 4.61 24.96 2.36
N LYS A 135 3.80 23.96 2.03
CA LYS A 135 2.98 23.22 3.01
C LYS A 135 3.82 22.24 3.81
N TYR A 136 4.80 21.61 3.17
CA TYR A 136 5.64 20.57 3.74
C TYR A 136 7.11 20.80 3.35
N PRO A 137 7.82 21.70 4.04
CA PRO A 137 9.15 22.16 3.63
C PRO A 137 10.20 21.06 3.44
N PHE A 138 10.09 19.95 4.17
CA PHE A 138 11.06 18.84 4.05
C PHE A 138 11.07 18.17 2.67
N ILE A 139 9.98 18.29 1.89
CA ILE A 139 9.92 17.71 0.55
C ILE A 139 10.91 18.37 -0.42
N THR A 140 11.32 19.61 -0.15
CA THR A 140 12.29 20.33 -0.98
C THR A 140 13.68 19.70 -1.00
N ARG A 141 13.95 18.74 -0.13
CA ARG A 141 15.20 17.98 -0.09
C ARG A 141 15.22 16.80 -1.07
N LEU A 142 14.08 16.47 -1.67
CA LEU A 142 13.96 15.34 -2.61
C LEU A 142 14.23 15.80 -4.04
N THR A 143 15.37 16.45 -4.28
CA THR A 143 15.82 16.77 -5.65
C THR A 143 16.32 15.51 -6.34
N GLU A 144 16.37 15.52 -7.65
CA GLU A 144 16.71 14.37 -8.49
C GLU A 144 18.03 13.70 -8.09
N ASP A 145 19.09 14.51 -7.88
CA ASP A 145 20.44 14.04 -7.55
C ASP A 145 20.71 13.91 -6.05
N ALA A 146 19.74 14.21 -5.19
CA ALA A 146 19.96 14.16 -3.75
C ALA A 146 20.20 12.73 -3.28
N TYR A 147 21.22 12.51 -2.43
CA TYR A 147 21.45 11.23 -1.77
C TYR A 147 20.19 10.69 -1.10
N LEU A 148 19.44 11.55 -0.45
CA LEU A 148 18.17 11.18 0.21
C LEU A 148 17.15 10.59 -0.77
N ASN A 149 17.24 10.93 -2.05
CA ASN A 149 16.29 10.45 -3.06
C ASN A 149 16.77 9.21 -3.83
N GLN A 150 17.89 8.61 -3.42
CA GLN A 150 18.34 7.33 -3.95
C GLN A 150 17.56 6.18 -3.30
N ILE A 151 17.35 5.12 -4.06
CA ILE A 151 16.69 3.90 -3.54
C ILE A 151 17.55 3.32 -2.41
N ASP A 152 16.91 2.87 -1.33
CA ASP A 152 17.55 2.20 -0.20
C ASP A 152 18.37 0.99 -0.70
N GLU A 153 19.63 0.86 -0.23
CA GLU A 153 20.55 -0.14 -0.75
C GLU A 153 20.05 -1.59 -0.59
N ALA A 154 19.25 -1.87 0.45
CA ALA A 154 18.66 -3.18 0.64
C ALA A 154 17.70 -3.59 -0.51
N LEU A 155 17.22 -2.62 -1.27
CA LEU A 155 16.32 -2.80 -2.42
C LEU A 155 16.97 -2.42 -3.75
N ALA A 156 18.12 -1.76 -3.74
CA ALA A 156 18.80 -1.28 -4.95
C ALA A 156 19.19 -2.42 -5.91
N ASN A 157 19.43 -3.62 -5.38
CA ASN A 157 19.74 -4.82 -6.17
C ASN A 157 18.52 -5.69 -6.47
N ALA A 158 17.33 -5.29 -6.07
CA ALA A 158 16.11 -6.03 -6.41
C ALA A 158 15.84 -5.91 -7.92
N PRO A 159 15.33 -6.98 -8.56
CA PRO A 159 14.94 -6.87 -9.97
C PRO A 159 13.86 -5.84 -10.18
N PHE A 160 14.07 -4.92 -11.10
CA PHE A 160 13.05 -3.97 -11.52
C PHE A 160 13.12 -3.71 -13.03
N SER A 161 11.98 -3.34 -13.59
CA SER A 161 11.86 -3.09 -15.03
C SER A 161 12.04 -1.62 -15.39
N ARG A 162 11.74 -0.71 -14.45
CA ARG A 162 11.69 0.72 -14.74
C ARG A 162 11.78 1.57 -13.46
N ASN A 163 12.49 2.69 -13.55
CA ASN A 163 12.36 3.82 -12.63
C ASN A 163 11.35 4.82 -13.20
N HIS A 164 10.52 5.37 -12.31
CA HIS A 164 9.56 6.41 -12.67
C HIS A 164 9.64 7.54 -11.65
N GLU A 165 9.79 8.77 -12.15
CA GLU A 165 9.78 9.96 -11.32
C GLU A 165 8.43 10.65 -11.40
N THR A 166 7.97 11.14 -10.27
CA THR A 166 6.76 11.96 -10.22
C THR A 166 6.97 13.19 -9.37
N TYR A 167 6.37 14.28 -9.78
CA TYR A 167 6.36 15.55 -9.06
C TYR A 167 5.12 15.71 -8.19
N TYR A 168 4.27 14.71 -8.19
CA TYR A 168 2.94 14.70 -7.57
C TYR A 168 2.84 13.64 -6.47
N ILE A 169 1.74 13.69 -5.72
CA ILE A 169 1.50 12.73 -4.64
C ILE A 169 1.14 11.34 -5.20
N SER A 170 0.36 11.30 -6.28
CA SER A 170 0.02 10.06 -6.98
C SER A 170 1.02 9.76 -8.08
N ASP A 171 1.27 8.47 -8.33
CA ASP A 171 2.12 8.00 -9.40
C ASP A 171 1.50 8.17 -10.79
N PHE A 172 0.19 8.39 -10.85
CA PHE A 172 -0.54 8.47 -12.14
C PHE A 172 -0.84 9.90 -12.56
N PHE A 173 -0.90 10.83 -11.62
CA PHE A 173 -1.29 12.20 -11.95
C PHE A 173 -0.23 12.90 -12.80
N GLY A 174 -0.67 13.51 -13.91
CA GLY A 174 0.17 14.37 -14.75
C GLY A 174 1.24 13.65 -15.57
N ASN A 175 1.08 12.35 -15.80
CA ASN A 175 1.99 11.54 -16.62
C ASN A 175 1.23 10.46 -17.40
N THR A 176 1.94 9.55 -18.07
CA THR A 176 1.38 8.52 -18.94
C THR A 176 1.61 7.09 -18.42
N LEU A 177 1.88 6.93 -17.13
CA LEU A 177 2.17 5.61 -16.56
C LEU A 177 0.97 4.65 -16.72
N ASP A 178 -0.24 5.14 -16.53
CA ASP A 178 -1.47 4.35 -16.73
C ASP A 178 -1.64 3.88 -18.17
N VAL A 179 -1.33 4.75 -19.13
CA VAL A 179 -1.38 4.41 -20.56
C VAL A 179 -0.38 3.30 -20.86
N TRP A 180 0.85 3.45 -20.37
CA TRP A 180 1.89 2.44 -20.56
C TRP A 180 1.49 1.09 -19.95
N LEU A 181 0.98 1.08 -18.71
CA LEU A 181 0.52 -0.14 -18.02
C LEU A 181 -0.61 -0.84 -18.81
N LYS A 182 -1.60 -0.07 -19.26
CA LYS A 182 -2.72 -0.60 -20.07
C LYS A 182 -2.26 -1.17 -21.40
N GLN A 183 -1.28 -0.53 -22.07
CA GLN A 183 -0.68 -1.06 -23.31
C GLN A 183 0.04 -2.38 -23.08
N GLN A 184 0.59 -2.61 -21.89
CA GLN A 184 1.18 -3.89 -21.49
C GLN A 184 0.11 -4.94 -21.09
N GLY A 185 -1.17 -4.59 -21.14
CA GLY A 185 -2.28 -5.46 -20.71
C GLY A 185 -2.38 -5.64 -19.20
N ILE A 186 -1.79 -4.73 -18.42
CA ILE A 186 -1.87 -4.74 -16.95
C ILE A 186 -3.27 -4.31 -16.52
N ASP A 187 -3.89 -5.10 -15.66
CA ASP A 187 -5.18 -4.82 -15.04
C ASP A 187 -5.11 -4.78 -13.50
N THR A 188 -3.97 -5.17 -12.93
CA THR A 188 -3.76 -5.27 -11.49
C THR A 188 -2.50 -4.53 -11.06
N ILE A 189 -2.60 -3.72 -10.02
CA ILE A 189 -1.48 -3.03 -9.39
C ILE A 189 -1.25 -3.62 -8.00
N ILE A 190 -0.06 -4.16 -7.78
CA ILE A 190 0.43 -4.51 -6.44
C ILE A 190 1.25 -3.32 -5.96
N LEU A 191 0.78 -2.64 -4.91
CA LEU A 191 1.33 -1.37 -4.47
C LEU A 191 2.05 -1.54 -3.13
N GLY A 192 3.35 -1.28 -3.10
CA GLY A 192 4.20 -1.25 -1.92
C GLY A 192 4.90 0.10 -1.74
N GLY A 193 5.46 0.34 -0.56
CA GLY A 193 6.25 1.54 -0.28
C GLY A 193 5.64 2.47 0.76
N VAL A 194 5.91 3.77 0.63
CA VAL A 194 5.63 4.80 1.64
C VAL A 194 5.22 6.13 1.00
N THR A 195 4.52 7.01 1.72
CA THR A 195 3.87 6.81 3.00
C THR A 195 2.42 6.37 2.80
N ALA A 196 1.91 5.49 3.64
CA ALA A 196 0.54 4.96 3.53
C ALA A 196 -0.48 6.10 3.40
N SER A 197 -0.48 7.05 4.34
CA SER A 197 -1.45 8.16 4.41
C SER A 197 -1.28 9.23 3.31
N GLY A 198 -0.16 9.21 2.59
CA GLY A 198 0.19 10.13 1.52
C GLY A 198 0.13 9.49 0.15
N SER A 199 1.31 9.19 -0.40
CA SER A 199 1.47 8.75 -1.79
C SER A 199 0.81 7.42 -2.09
N ILE A 200 0.90 6.45 -1.17
CA ILE A 200 0.24 5.15 -1.34
C ILE A 200 -1.27 5.31 -1.46
N ARG A 201 -1.88 6.08 -0.56
CA ARG A 201 -3.32 6.34 -0.59
C ARG A 201 -3.75 7.05 -1.87
N ALA A 202 -3.02 8.07 -2.28
CA ALA A 202 -3.33 8.83 -3.49
C ALA A 202 -3.23 7.95 -4.74
N THR A 203 -2.15 7.20 -4.87
CA THR A 203 -1.91 6.27 -5.99
C THR A 203 -2.97 5.16 -6.04
N ALA A 204 -3.32 4.56 -4.89
CA ALA A 204 -4.33 3.52 -4.82
C ALA A 204 -5.72 4.00 -5.27
N ILE A 205 -6.14 5.19 -4.82
CA ILE A 205 -7.43 5.77 -5.19
C ILE A 205 -7.48 6.08 -6.69
N GLU A 206 -6.40 6.65 -7.24
CA GLU A 206 -6.36 7.02 -8.64
C GLU A 206 -6.29 5.76 -9.54
N ALA A 207 -5.47 4.76 -9.17
CA ALA A 207 -5.44 3.48 -9.86
C ALA A 207 -6.82 2.80 -9.89
N PHE A 208 -7.52 2.79 -8.75
CA PHE A 208 -8.87 2.24 -8.67
C PHE A 208 -9.85 2.98 -9.60
N GLN A 209 -9.81 4.32 -9.65
CA GLN A 209 -10.63 5.13 -10.55
C GLN A 209 -10.32 4.86 -12.03
N MET A 210 -9.09 4.49 -12.35
CA MET A 210 -8.64 4.11 -13.70
C MET A 210 -9.02 2.68 -14.09
N GLY A 211 -9.67 1.92 -13.17
CA GLY A 211 -10.14 0.55 -13.39
C GLY A 211 -9.12 -0.54 -13.12
N PHE A 212 -8.04 -0.24 -12.40
CA PHE A 212 -7.12 -1.27 -11.94
C PHE A 212 -7.64 -1.98 -10.68
N HIS A 213 -7.40 -3.28 -10.58
CA HIS A 213 -7.44 -4.02 -9.32
C HIS A 213 -6.26 -3.59 -8.46
N VAL A 214 -6.51 -3.07 -7.27
CA VAL A 214 -5.43 -2.55 -6.41
C VAL A 214 -5.23 -3.50 -5.23
N MET A 215 -4.04 -4.10 -5.15
CA MET A 215 -3.61 -5.02 -4.10
C MET A 215 -2.55 -4.37 -3.24
N VAL A 216 -2.75 -4.35 -1.93
CA VAL A 216 -1.86 -3.68 -0.98
C VAL A 216 -1.36 -4.69 0.06
N PRO A 217 -0.16 -5.27 -0.12
CA PRO A 217 0.43 -6.16 0.88
C PRO A 217 0.90 -5.33 2.08
N ARG A 218 0.24 -5.54 3.23
CA ARG A 218 0.35 -4.66 4.41
C ARG A 218 1.75 -4.56 5.01
N GLU A 219 2.53 -5.63 4.91
CA GLU A 219 3.87 -5.73 5.51
C GLU A 219 4.91 -4.87 4.80
N VAL A 220 4.62 -4.48 3.55
CA VAL A 220 5.49 -3.64 2.71
C VAL A 220 4.90 -2.23 2.50
N ILE A 221 4.08 -1.79 3.43
CA ILE A 221 3.56 -0.43 3.52
C ILE A 221 4.03 0.19 4.82
N GLY A 222 4.58 1.40 4.74
CA GLY A 222 5.05 2.14 5.92
C GLY A 222 4.44 3.53 6.04
N ASP A 223 4.48 4.08 7.28
CA ASP A 223 4.08 5.47 7.55
C ASP A 223 4.87 6.02 8.76
N ARG A 224 4.69 7.30 9.04
CA ARG A 224 5.31 8.05 10.15
C ARG A 224 4.75 7.68 11.51
N SER A 225 3.63 7.01 11.58
CA SER A 225 3.07 6.47 12.83
C SER A 225 2.13 5.28 12.56
N GLN A 226 2.05 4.39 13.53
CA GLN A 226 1.19 3.22 13.47
C GLN A 226 -0.29 3.60 13.29
N SER A 227 -0.74 4.67 13.93
CA SER A 227 -2.13 5.12 13.82
C SER A 227 -2.49 5.58 12.40
N LEU A 228 -1.57 6.27 11.71
CA LEU A 228 -1.77 6.67 10.32
C LEU A 228 -1.79 5.46 9.39
N LEU A 229 -0.87 4.52 9.60
CA LEU A 229 -0.82 3.28 8.84
C LEU A 229 -2.11 2.48 8.98
N ASP A 230 -2.53 2.19 10.22
CA ASP A 230 -3.72 1.38 10.52
C ASP A 230 -4.99 2.00 9.93
N PHE A 231 -5.17 3.32 10.13
CA PHE A 231 -6.33 4.04 9.59
C PHE A 231 -6.35 4.02 8.05
N THR A 232 -5.18 4.24 7.44
CA THR A 232 -5.11 4.28 5.97
C THR A 232 -5.36 2.91 5.36
N LEU A 233 -4.76 1.84 5.90
CA LEU A 233 -5.01 0.49 5.42
C LEU A 233 -6.47 0.08 5.60
N LEU A 234 -7.11 0.49 6.71
CA LEU A 234 -8.54 0.27 6.93
C LEU A 234 -9.39 0.99 5.87
N ASP A 235 -9.11 2.28 5.61
CA ASP A 235 -9.84 3.09 4.62
C ASP A 235 -9.66 2.56 3.19
N LEU A 236 -8.44 2.17 2.82
CA LEU A 236 -8.16 1.57 1.53
C LEU A 236 -8.91 0.25 1.35
N ASN A 237 -8.83 -0.65 2.34
CA ASN A 237 -9.51 -1.95 2.30
C ASN A 237 -11.03 -1.82 2.27
N ALA A 238 -11.56 -0.76 2.83
CA ALA A 238 -12.99 -0.53 2.84
C ALA A 238 -13.56 -0.16 1.46
N ARG A 239 -12.76 0.51 0.59
CA ARG A 239 -13.34 1.23 -0.55
C ARG A 239 -12.55 1.18 -1.86
N TYR A 240 -11.24 1.00 -1.82
CA TYR A 240 -10.38 1.30 -2.98
C TYR A 240 -9.39 0.19 -3.34
N ALA A 241 -9.07 -0.71 -2.41
CA ALA A 241 -8.04 -1.72 -2.61
C ALA A 241 -8.32 -2.95 -1.76
N ASP A 242 -7.79 -4.09 -2.15
CA ASP A 242 -7.71 -5.25 -1.27
C ASP A 242 -6.40 -5.18 -0.46
N VAL A 243 -6.52 -4.98 0.84
CA VAL A 243 -5.38 -5.06 1.77
C VAL A 243 -5.19 -6.52 2.17
N LEU A 244 -4.08 -7.09 1.73
CA LEU A 244 -3.75 -8.51 1.85
C LEU A 244 -2.49 -8.70 2.70
N SER A 245 -2.18 -9.94 3.07
CA SER A 245 -0.84 -10.26 3.55
C SER A 245 0.13 -10.41 2.39
N LEU A 246 1.42 -10.20 2.66
CA LEU A 246 2.48 -10.45 1.69
C LEU A 246 2.48 -11.92 1.23
N GLU A 247 2.13 -12.84 2.14
CA GLU A 247 1.98 -14.28 1.86
C GLU A 247 0.85 -14.55 0.85
N GLU A 248 -0.31 -13.90 1.00
CA GLU A 248 -1.44 -14.03 0.04
C GLU A 248 -1.03 -13.54 -1.35
N VAL A 249 -0.34 -12.39 -1.44
CA VAL A 249 0.13 -11.85 -2.72
C VAL A 249 1.19 -12.74 -3.35
N SER A 250 2.18 -13.19 -2.58
CA SER A 250 3.22 -14.11 -3.05
C SER A 250 2.64 -15.46 -3.47
N GLY A 251 1.65 -15.96 -2.72
CA GLY A 251 0.91 -17.16 -3.05
C GLY A 251 0.23 -17.06 -4.42
N TRP A 252 -0.45 -15.94 -4.68
CA TRP A 252 -1.05 -15.69 -5.99
C TRP A 252 0.00 -15.61 -7.11
N LEU A 253 1.12 -14.92 -6.90
CA LEU A 253 2.21 -14.85 -7.89
C LEU A 253 2.76 -16.24 -8.25
N THR A 254 2.81 -17.18 -7.30
CA THR A 254 3.27 -18.55 -7.59
C THR A 254 2.32 -19.33 -8.50
N THR A 255 1.05 -18.93 -8.60
CA THR A 255 0.08 -19.56 -9.51
C THR A 255 0.26 -19.13 -10.96
N LEU A 256 0.96 -18.01 -11.20
CA LEU A 256 1.21 -17.51 -12.54
C LEU A 256 2.27 -18.35 -13.27
N PRO A 257 2.20 -18.44 -14.60
CA PRO A 257 3.20 -19.14 -15.39
C PRO A 257 4.61 -18.58 -15.13
N PHE A 258 5.59 -19.48 -15.01
CA PHE A 258 6.99 -19.09 -14.98
C PHE A 258 7.39 -18.61 -16.38
N VAL A 259 7.96 -17.41 -16.45
CA VAL A 259 8.57 -16.87 -17.68
C VAL A 259 10.07 -17.00 -17.51
N PRO A 260 10.77 -17.86 -18.27
CA PRO A 260 12.21 -17.91 -18.25
C PRO A 260 12.76 -16.52 -18.52
N GLY A 261 13.57 -15.98 -17.62
CA GLY A 261 14.12 -14.65 -17.74
C GLY A 261 14.85 -14.50 -19.07
N ASP A 262 14.43 -13.56 -19.87
CA ASP A 262 15.25 -13.10 -20.98
C ASP A 262 16.47 -12.45 -20.34
N SER A 263 17.66 -13.00 -20.62
CA SER A 263 18.95 -12.51 -20.12
C SER A 263 19.30 -11.07 -20.59
N THR A 264 18.34 -10.41 -21.20
CA THR A 264 18.42 -9.04 -21.72
C THR A 264 17.75 -7.98 -20.86
N MET A 265 17.29 -8.31 -19.61
CA MET A 265 16.92 -7.25 -18.67
C MET A 265 18.18 -6.52 -18.19
N HIS A 266 18.81 -5.82 -19.10
CA HIS A 266 19.84 -4.85 -18.83
C HIS A 266 19.21 -3.56 -18.37
N HIS A 267 19.85 -2.91 -17.40
CA HIS A 267 19.68 -1.54 -16.98
C HIS A 267 19.15 -0.67 -18.12
N CYS A 268 17.87 -0.34 -18.06
CA CYS A 268 17.31 0.65 -18.95
C CYS A 268 17.78 2.02 -18.47
N GLN A 269 18.67 2.61 -19.25
CA GLN A 269 19.05 4.01 -19.10
C GLN A 269 17.80 4.88 -19.25
N SER A 270 17.76 5.95 -18.48
CA SER A 270 16.76 7.01 -18.57
C SER A 270 16.55 7.46 -20.01
N ASP A 271 15.47 7.04 -20.63
CA ASP A 271 15.02 7.69 -21.86
C ASP A 271 14.37 9.02 -21.48
N GLU A 272 15.10 10.06 -21.76
CA GLU A 272 14.59 11.43 -21.84
C GLU A 272 13.44 11.45 -22.84
N LEU A 273 12.24 11.63 -22.37
CA LEU A 273 11.16 12.15 -23.19
C LEU A 273 11.23 13.67 -23.15
N SER A 274 12.03 14.23 -24.07
CA SER A 274 11.91 15.61 -24.51
C SER A 274 10.63 15.78 -25.31
N GLU A 275 9.93 16.87 -24.97
CA GLU A 275 8.76 17.53 -25.55
C GLU A 275 7.41 17.16 -24.95
#